data_afd9059a88e9384d800e88c61300fc0a
#
_entry.id   afd9059a88e9384d800e88c61300fc0a
#
_cell.length_a   1.000
_cell.length_b   1.000
_cell.length_c   1.000
_cell.angle_alpha   90.00
_cell.angle_beta   90.00
_cell.angle_gamma   90.00
#
_symmetry.space_group_name_H-M   'P 1'
#
loop_
_entity.id
_entity.type
_entity.pdbx_description
1 polymer ?
#
loop_
_entity_poly.entity_id
_entity_poly.type
_entity_poly.pdbx_seq_one_letter_code
_entity_poly.pdbx_strand_id
1 'polypeptide(L)'
;MATIGESGRLISTDKVAGTPVVNGRGENLGHISEIMIDKPTGQVAYAVLKYGSFMGLGGKLFAIPWDLMAYEPGKDAYVIDLPEERLKEGPNADSTDRLDLGNFYWNRQVHEYYGSSADWYREAWPPV
;
A
#
# COMPACT_ATOMS: atom_id res chain seq x y z
N MET A 1 26.85 4.14 -3.93
CA MET A 1 26.53 3.67 -5.29
C MET A 1 25.21 2.91 -5.28
N ALA A 2 24.35 3.21 -6.22
CA ALA A 2 23.06 2.53 -6.29
C ALA A 2 23.23 1.09 -6.78
N THR A 3 22.42 0.18 -6.23
CA THR A 3 22.37 -1.20 -6.71
C THR A 3 21.55 -1.27 -7.99
N ILE A 4 21.49 -2.46 -8.61
CA ILE A 4 20.68 -2.67 -9.80
C ILE A 4 19.20 -2.36 -9.50
N GLY A 5 18.72 -2.67 -8.29
CA GLY A 5 17.35 -2.43 -7.89
C GLY A 5 17.04 -1.00 -7.47
N GLU A 6 18.09 -0.18 -7.31
CA GLU A 6 17.95 1.20 -6.89
C GLU A 6 18.88 2.06 -7.70
N SER A 7 18.36 3.05 -8.39
CA SER A 7 19.15 3.96 -9.21
C SER A 7 18.58 5.36 -9.05
N GLY A 8 19.11 6.11 -8.06
CA GLY A 8 18.61 7.43 -7.74
C GLY A 8 17.17 7.38 -7.26
N ARG A 9 16.26 7.84 -8.11
CA ARG A 9 14.82 7.88 -7.78
C ARG A 9 14.08 6.58 -8.06
N LEU A 10 14.71 5.66 -8.79
CA LEU A 10 14.04 4.43 -9.21
C LEU A 10 14.44 3.28 -8.30
N ILE A 11 13.48 2.43 -8.04
CA ILE A 11 13.66 1.26 -7.19
C ILE A 11 12.87 0.09 -7.77
N SER A 12 13.41 -1.12 -7.70
CA SER A 12 12.67 -2.28 -8.18
C SER A 12 11.60 -2.65 -7.15
N THR A 13 10.51 -3.26 -7.64
CA THR A 13 9.42 -3.68 -6.76
C THR A 13 9.87 -4.68 -5.70
N ASP A 14 10.85 -5.53 -6.02
CA ASP A 14 11.41 -6.46 -5.05
C ASP A 14 12.06 -5.75 -3.87
N LYS A 15 12.63 -4.57 -4.12
CA LYS A 15 13.27 -3.79 -3.07
C LYS A 15 12.28 -2.99 -2.24
N VAL A 16 11.14 -2.65 -2.81
CA VAL A 16 10.09 -1.94 -2.08
C VAL A 16 9.46 -2.85 -1.04
N ALA A 17 9.28 -4.13 -1.37
CA ALA A 17 8.76 -5.10 -0.42
C ALA A 17 9.67 -5.17 0.81
N GLY A 18 9.07 -5.16 1.98
CA GLY A 18 9.79 -5.16 3.25
C GLY A 18 10.09 -3.77 3.78
N THR A 19 9.88 -2.71 2.99
CA THR A 19 10.12 -1.34 3.45
C THR A 19 9.13 -1.00 4.56
N PRO A 20 9.62 -0.42 5.67
CA PRO A 20 8.72 -0.02 6.76
C PRO A 20 7.76 1.09 6.35
N VAL A 21 6.61 1.09 6.99
CA VAL A 21 5.62 2.16 6.86
C VAL A 21 5.37 2.75 8.24
N VAL A 22 5.54 4.05 8.36
CA VAL A 22 5.36 4.76 9.63
C VAL A 22 4.38 5.91 9.41
N ASN A 23 3.85 6.46 10.50
CA ASN A 23 3.02 7.66 10.40
C ASN A 23 3.74 8.88 10.97
N GLY A 24 3.08 10.02 10.93
CA GLY A 24 3.68 11.28 11.40
C GLY A 24 3.96 11.31 12.89
N ARG A 25 3.39 10.40 13.67
CA ARG A 25 3.66 10.27 15.10
C ARG A 25 4.87 9.40 15.40
N GLY A 26 5.50 8.85 14.36
CA GLY A 26 6.61 7.93 14.53
C GLY A 26 6.18 6.49 14.83
N GLU A 27 4.88 6.20 14.79
CA GLU A 27 4.39 4.85 15.00
C GLU A 27 4.73 3.98 13.79
N ASN A 28 5.24 2.77 14.05
CA ASN A 28 5.52 1.80 13.00
C ASN A 28 4.22 1.05 12.71
N LEU A 29 3.69 1.24 11.50
CA LEU A 29 2.43 0.63 11.10
C LEU A 29 2.61 -0.73 10.45
N GLY A 30 3.85 -1.12 10.18
CA GLY A 30 4.14 -2.40 9.53
C GLY A 30 5.09 -2.22 8.38
N HIS A 31 4.97 -3.08 7.38
CA HIS A 31 5.85 -3.01 6.21
C HIS A 31 5.05 -3.33 4.95
N ILE A 32 5.59 -2.90 3.82
CA ILE A 32 5.00 -3.20 2.52
C ILE A 32 5.23 -4.67 2.21
N SER A 33 4.16 -5.40 1.97
CA SER A 33 4.19 -6.81 1.58
C SER A 33 4.23 -6.96 0.07
N GLU A 34 3.39 -6.21 -0.63
CA GLU A 34 3.28 -6.26 -2.09
C GLU A 34 2.88 -4.89 -2.62
N ILE A 35 3.12 -4.69 -3.90
CA ILE A 35 2.65 -3.52 -4.62
C ILE A 35 1.73 -3.99 -5.72
N MET A 36 0.57 -3.35 -5.83
CA MET A 36 -0.42 -3.66 -6.86
C MET A 36 -0.39 -2.58 -7.91
N ILE A 37 -0.13 -2.97 -9.16
CA ILE A 37 -0.11 -2.02 -10.26
C ILE A 37 -1.38 -2.15 -11.09
N ASP A 38 -1.79 -1.03 -11.66
CA ASP A 38 -2.89 -1.01 -12.61
C ASP A 38 -2.34 -1.48 -13.96
N LYS A 39 -2.84 -2.60 -14.45
CA LYS A 39 -2.30 -3.22 -15.67
C LYS A 39 -2.35 -2.30 -16.89
N PRO A 40 -3.46 -1.59 -17.15
CA PRO A 40 -3.52 -0.76 -18.34
C PRO A 40 -2.56 0.41 -18.35
N THR A 41 -2.35 1.06 -17.20
CA THR A 41 -1.54 2.28 -17.13
C THR A 41 -0.13 2.04 -16.63
N GLY A 42 0.11 0.93 -15.94
CA GLY A 42 1.38 0.65 -15.28
C GLY A 42 1.59 1.45 -14.01
N GLN A 43 0.59 2.18 -13.55
CA GLN A 43 0.70 2.98 -12.34
C GLN A 43 0.53 2.12 -11.10
N VAL A 44 1.22 2.49 -10.03
CA VAL A 44 1.04 1.84 -8.74
C VAL A 44 -0.30 2.29 -8.17
N ALA A 45 -1.15 1.32 -7.86
CA ALA A 45 -2.48 1.59 -7.32
C ALA A 45 -2.50 1.52 -5.81
N TYR A 46 -1.93 0.45 -5.25
CA TYR A 46 -1.93 0.21 -3.81
C TYR A 46 -0.59 -0.33 -3.34
N ALA A 47 -0.26 -0.02 -2.10
CA ALA A 47 0.67 -0.82 -1.34
C ALA A 47 -0.14 -1.75 -0.45
N VAL A 48 0.21 -3.04 -0.43
CA VAL A 48 -0.38 -3.98 0.52
C VAL A 48 0.48 -3.93 1.78
N LEU A 49 -0.08 -3.37 2.83
CA LEU A 49 0.60 -3.20 4.10
C LEU A 49 0.30 -4.39 5.01
N LYS A 50 1.35 -5.00 5.53
CA LYS A 50 1.20 -6.06 6.53
C LYS A 50 1.37 -5.44 7.92
N TYR A 51 0.30 -5.49 8.71
CA TYR A 51 0.22 -4.92 10.04
C TYR A 51 -0.08 -5.99 11.07
N GLY A 52 0.55 -5.89 12.24
CA GLY A 52 0.27 -6.82 13.34
C GLY A 52 0.97 -8.16 13.22
N SER A 53 1.98 -8.27 12.38
CA SER A 53 2.80 -9.47 12.26
C SER A 53 3.78 -9.52 13.41
N PHE A 54 3.41 -10.19 14.48
CA PHE A 54 4.22 -10.24 15.70
C PHE A 54 4.46 -11.69 16.07
N MET A 55 5.72 -12.04 16.31
CA MET A 55 6.16 -13.37 16.75
C MET A 55 5.69 -14.51 15.85
N GLY A 56 5.65 -14.29 14.56
CA GLY A 56 5.25 -15.32 13.60
C GLY A 56 3.76 -15.56 13.51
N LEU A 57 2.95 -14.85 14.30
CA LEU A 57 1.50 -14.88 14.16
C LEU A 57 1.12 -14.07 12.93
N GLY A 58 0.19 -14.54 12.14
CA GLY A 58 -0.22 -13.85 10.93
C GLY A 58 -0.74 -12.46 11.24
N GLY A 59 -0.31 -11.48 10.46
CA GLY A 59 -0.81 -10.12 10.54
C GLY A 59 -1.98 -9.94 9.59
N LYS A 60 -2.58 -8.75 9.66
CA LYS A 60 -3.63 -8.36 8.73
C LYS A 60 -3.04 -7.57 7.58
N LEU A 61 -3.65 -7.69 6.42
CA LEU A 61 -3.25 -6.98 5.22
C LEU A 61 -4.24 -5.86 4.93
N PHE A 62 -3.70 -4.69 4.63
CA PHE A 62 -4.48 -3.50 4.28
C PHE A 62 -4.03 -3.01 2.93
N ALA A 63 -4.98 -2.69 2.06
CA ALA A 63 -4.65 -2.06 0.79
C ALA A 63 -4.66 -0.55 1.01
N ILE A 64 -3.50 0.07 0.90
CA ILE A 64 -3.32 1.50 1.11
C ILE A 64 -3.17 2.17 -0.25
N PRO A 65 -4.04 3.11 -0.61
CA PRO A 65 -3.87 3.84 -1.87
C PRO A 65 -2.48 4.45 -1.95
N TRP A 66 -1.81 4.24 -3.08
CA TRP A 66 -0.42 4.66 -3.23
C TRP A 66 -0.24 6.17 -3.09
N ASP A 67 -1.24 6.95 -3.49
CA ASP A 67 -1.17 8.40 -3.43
C ASP A 67 -1.11 8.96 -2.00
N LEU A 68 -1.38 8.13 -1.00
CA LEU A 68 -1.27 8.53 0.41
C LEU A 68 0.13 8.33 0.97
N MET A 69 1.01 7.66 0.23
CA MET A 69 2.34 7.30 0.74
C MET A 69 3.40 8.25 0.22
N ALA A 70 4.28 8.66 1.12
CA ALA A 70 5.40 9.53 0.77
C ALA A 70 6.69 8.86 1.25
N TYR A 71 7.65 8.70 0.35
CA TYR A 71 8.93 8.12 0.72
C TYR A 71 9.77 9.15 1.49
N GLU A 72 10.32 8.72 2.63
CA GLU A 72 11.20 9.56 3.44
C GLU A 72 12.63 9.00 3.40
N PRO A 73 13.52 9.61 2.62
CA PRO A 73 14.88 9.08 2.45
C PRO A 73 15.66 8.95 3.75
N GLY A 74 15.48 9.90 4.67
CA GLY A 74 16.21 9.88 5.93
C GLY A 74 15.84 8.72 6.82
N LYS A 75 14.66 8.15 6.64
CA LYS A 75 14.18 7.01 7.43
C LYS A 75 14.20 5.71 6.64
N ASP A 76 14.42 5.80 5.32
CA ASP A 76 14.26 4.67 4.41
C ASP A 76 12.92 3.96 4.67
N ALA A 77 11.86 4.75 4.70
CA ALA A 77 10.52 4.29 5.02
C ALA A 77 9.50 5.12 4.26
N TYR A 78 8.31 4.55 4.10
CA TYR A 78 7.17 5.33 3.62
C TYR A 78 6.41 5.90 4.80
N VAL A 79 5.94 7.12 4.65
CA VAL A 79 5.18 7.81 5.69
C VAL A 79 3.77 8.05 5.18
N ILE A 80 2.78 7.75 6.02
CA ILE A 80 1.39 8.09 5.73
C ILE A 80 0.84 8.94 6.88
N ASP A 81 -0.04 9.88 6.54
CA ASP A 81 -0.67 10.72 7.54
C ASP A 81 -1.95 10.04 8.02
N LEU A 82 -1.75 9.01 8.83
CA LEU A 82 -2.86 8.16 9.26
C LEU A 82 -2.58 7.63 10.66
N PRO A 83 -3.44 7.96 11.65
CA PRO A 83 -3.30 7.36 12.98
C PRO A 83 -3.46 5.85 12.94
N GLU A 84 -2.74 5.16 13.80
CA GLU A 84 -2.81 3.70 13.87
C GLU A 84 -4.24 3.20 14.09
N GLU A 85 -4.99 3.88 14.92
CA GLU A 85 -6.39 3.52 15.20
C GLU A 85 -7.24 3.56 13.93
N ARG A 86 -6.98 4.53 13.09
CA ARG A 86 -7.70 4.68 11.82
C ARG A 86 -7.36 3.54 10.86
N LEU A 87 -6.08 3.14 10.83
CA LEU A 87 -5.67 2.01 10.01
C LEU A 87 -6.37 0.73 10.43
N LYS A 88 -6.41 0.46 11.73
CA LYS A 88 -6.99 -0.78 12.25
C LYS A 88 -8.45 -0.97 11.88
N GLU A 89 -9.18 0.11 11.72
CA GLU A 89 -10.60 0.07 11.39
C GLU A 89 -10.85 0.01 9.88
N GLY A 90 -9.81 0.11 9.07
CA GLY A 90 -9.94 0.12 7.62
C GLY A 90 -10.20 -1.25 7.01
N PRO A 91 -10.54 -1.24 5.72
CA PRO A 91 -10.72 -2.50 4.99
C PRO A 91 -9.46 -3.35 5.05
N ASN A 92 -9.61 -4.63 5.37
CA ASN A 92 -8.47 -5.53 5.54
C ASN A 92 -8.86 -6.96 5.21
N ALA A 93 -7.83 -7.82 5.15
CA ALA A 93 -8.03 -9.23 4.94
C ALA A 93 -6.87 -10.02 5.57
N ASP A 94 -7.04 -11.32 5.72
CA ASP A 94 -6.01 -12.20 6.28
C ASP A 94 -4.98 -12.61 5.22
N SER A 95 -5.32 -12.48 3.96
CA SER A 95 -4.42 -12.84 2.85
C SER A 95 -4.69 -11.94 1.66
N THR A 96 -3.71 -11.83 0.76
CA THR A 96 -3.84 -11.01 -0.45
C THR A 96 -5.02 -11.46 -1.32
N ASP A 97 -5.27 -12.77 -1.38
CA ASP A 97 -6.37 -13.30 -2.19
C ASP A 97 -7.74 -12.80 -1.72
N ARG A 98 -7.84 -12.43 -0.44
CA ARG A 98 -9.09 -11.94 0.15
C ARG A 98 -9.23 -10.44 0.07
N LEU A 99 -8.20 -9.74 -0.38
CA LEU A 99 -8.28 -8.30 -0.64
C LEU A 99 -8.96 -8.06 -1.98
N ASP A 100 -10.14 -8.24 -2.14
CA ASP A 100 -10.96 -8.20 -3.35
C ASP A 100 -10.63 -7.06 -4.34
N LEU A 101 -9.36 -6.97 -4.70
CA LEU A 101 -8.80 -5.86 -5.48
C LEU A 101 -9.34 -5.78 -6.91
N GLY A 102 -9.92 -6.86 -7.41
CA GLY A 102 -10.58 -6.85 -8.71
C GLY A 102 -12.00 -6.31 -8.68
N ASN A 103 -12.54 -6.00 -7.53
CA ASN A 103 -13.92 -5.57 -7.38
C ASN A 103 -14.02 -4.05 -7.30
N PHE A 104 -14.78 -3.46 -8.22
CA PHE A 104 -14.96 -2.02 -8.27
C PHE A 104 -15.49 -1.45 -6.95
N TYR A 105 -16.49 -2.09 -6.36
CA TYR A 105 -17.10 -1.58 -5.13
C TYR A 105 -16.15 -1.64 -3.95
N TRP A 106 -15.33 -2.68 -3.89
CA TRP A 106 -14.34 -2.80 -2.84
C TRP A 106 -13.27 -1.71 -2.95
N ASN A 107 -12.79 -1.47 -4.18
CA ASN A 107 -11.84 -0.38 -4.44
C ASN A 107 -12.44 0.97 -4.06
N ARG A 108 -13.70 1.18 -4.39
CA ARG A 108 -14.40 2.41 -4.03
C ARG A 108 -14.45 2.60 -2.52
N GLN A 109 -14.76 1.54 -1.78
CA GLN A 109 -14.80 1.59 -0.32
C GLN A 109 -13.43 1.96 0.26
N VAL A 110 -12.36 1.41 -0.28
CA VAL A 110 -11.00 1.72 0.17
C VAL A 110 -10.70 3.19 -0.05
N HIS A 111 -10.97 3.70 -1.24
CA HIS A 111 -10.69 5.10 -1.56
C HIS A 111 -11.54 6.05 -0.72
N GLU A 112 -12.81 5.72 -0.49
CA GLU A 112 -13.67 6.52 0.38
C GLU A 112 -13.18 6.52 1.82
N TYR A 113 -12.75 5.36 2.30
CA TYR A 113 -12.29 5.25 3.67
C TYR A 113 -11.07 6.14 3.92
N TYR A 114 -10.11 6.13 2.99
CA TYR A 114 -8.87 6.88 3.16
C TYR A 114 -8.91 8.29 2.59
N GLY A 115 -9.99 8.65 1.94
CA GLY A 115 -10.10 9.98 1.32
C GLY A 115 -9.19 10.16 0.12
N SER A 116 -8.82 9.07 -0.53
CA SER A 116 -7.95 9.12 -1.70
C SER A 116 -8.69 9.68 -2.90
N SER A 117 -8.00 10.48 -3.70
CA SER A 117 -8.54 11.08 -4.91
C SER A 117 -8.16 10.33 -6.18
N ALA A 118 -7.40 9.25 -6.08
CA ALA A 118 -7.03 8.47 -7.25
C ALA A 118 -8.28 7.85 -7.87
N ASP A 119 -8.39 7.89 -9.17
CA ASP A 119 -9.61 7.47 -9.87
C ASP A 119 -9.39 6.41 -10.95
N TRP A 120 -8.21 5.80 -11.01
CA TRP A 120 -7.93 4.75 -11.97
C TRP A 120 -8.97 3.62 -11.91
N TYR A 121 -9.52 3.35 -10.72
CA TYR A 121 -10.47 2.27 -10.50
C TYR A 121 -11.85 2.53 -11.10
N ARG A 122 -12.10 3.76 -11.55
CA ARG A 122 -13.40 4.15 -12.11
C ARG A 122 -13.56 3.73 -13.56
N GLU A 123 -12.44 3.45 -14.22
CA GLU A 123 -12.48 3.01 -15.60
C GLU A 123 -12.74 1.50 -15.65
N ALA A 124 -13.60 1.07 -16.56
CA ALA A 124 -13.92 -0.33 -16.71
C ALA A 124 -12.70 -1.10 -17.21
N TRP A 125 -12.39 -2.20 -16.57
CA TRP A 125 -11.34 -3.08 -17.01
C TRP A 125 -11.79 -4.52 -16.82
N PRO A 126 -11.68 -5.40 -17.85
CA PRO A 126 -11.20 -5.06 -19.18
C PRO A 126 -12.16 -4.11 -19.91
N PRO A 127 -11.68 -3.35 -20.90
CA PRO A 127 -12.55 -2.44 -21.65
C PRO A 127 -13.65 -3.22 -22.35
N VAL A 128 -14.82 -2.63 -22.39
CA VAL A 128 -16.00 -3.27 -22.98
C VAL A 128 -16.08 -2.88 -24.44
#